data_5849d98b9896fdaea8468ae3c33c6600
#
_entry.id   5849d98b9896fdaea8468ae3c33c6600
#
_cell.length_a   1.000
_cell.length_b   1.000
_cell.length_c   1.000
_cell.angle_alpha   90.00
_cell.angle_beta   90.00
_cell.angle_gamma   90.00
#
_symmetry.space_group_name_H-M   'P 1'
#
loop_
_entity.id
_entity.type
_entity.pdbx_description
1 polymer ?
#
loop_
_entity_poly.entity_id
_entity_poly.type
_entity_poly.pdbx_seq_one_letter_code
_entity_poly.pdbx_strand_id
1 'polypeptide(L)'
;AFIPTNVISITDGQIFLQDDLFKSGVRPAMDVGISVSRVGSAAQVKAMKSAVGTLKSDLQQFRELESFAAFGSDLDSVSQAQLDRGYRLTELLKQGLNSPLLVEEQVVSIWAGTRGYLDEVALEDVGRFETELLDWFRTRESDQLASIAETGQIADEEVFEAAIAAFAEQFVGSTPTPGDTPDAETSATSSTIVDAETTLPEEDISSSDEV
;
A
#
# COMPACT_ATOMS: atom_id res chain seq x y z
N ALA A 1 17.59 11.85 21.09
CA ALA A 1 16.52 10.93 21.50
C ALA A 1 15.36 11.63 22.21
N PHE A 2 15.63 12.64 23.05
CA PHE A 2 14.59 13.30 23.87
C PHE A 2 13.56 14.09 23.03
N ILE A 3 14.00 14.82 22.00
CA ILE A 3 13.12 15.63 21.14
C ILE A 3 12.17 14.77 20.32
N PRO A 4 12.62 13.73 19.57
CA PRO A 4 11.72 12.86 18.82
C PRO A 4 10.68 12.16 19.72
N THR A 5 11.07 11.69 20.90
CA THR A 5 10.15 11.03 21.82
C THR A 5 9.07 11.98 22.32
N ASN A 6 9.42 13.25 22.62
CA ASN A 6 8.45 14.26 23.02
C ASN A 6 7.50 14.61 21.88
N VAL A 7 8.00 14.77 20.65
CA VAL A 7 7.14 15.05 19.48
C VAL A 7 6.13 13.93 19.27
N ILE A 8 6.56 12.66 19.29
CA ILE A 8 5.67 11.51 19.15
C ILE A 8 4.61 11.47 20.26
N SER A 9 4.94 11.87 21.48
CA SER A 9 4.01 11.84 22.60
C SER A 9 2.99 12.98 22.58
N ILE A 10 3.30 14.10 21.94
CA ILE A 10 2.43 15.29 21.84
C ILE A 10 1.48 15.21 20.64
N THR A 11 1.93 14.60 19.53
CA THR A 11 1.15 14.47 18.29
C THR A 11 0.16 13.31 18.34
N ASP A 12 -0.88 13.36 17.50
CA ASP A 12 -1.91 12.31 17.41
C ASP A 12 -1.48 11.09 16.57
N GLY A 13 -0.21 10.93 16.37
CA GLY A 13 0.37 9.82 15.64
C GLY A 13 1.54 10.25 14.75
N GLN A 14 2.04 9.32 13.99
CA GLN A 14 3.15 9.54 13.07
C GLN A 14 3.00 8.69 11.82
N ILE A 15 3.43 9.23 10.70
CA ILE A 15 3.58 8.51 9.44
C ILE A 15 5.06 8.36 9.16
N PHE A 16 5.54 7.12 9.11
CA PHE A 16 6.92 6.81 8.77
C PHE A 16 7.05 6.60 7.26
N LEU A 17 7.92 7.37 6.63
CA LEU A 17 8.32 7.20 5.25
C LEU A 17 9.65 6.45 5.20
N GLN A 18 9.74 5.46 4.32
CA GLN A 18 10.95 4.65 4.14
C GLN A 18 11.53 4.85 2.75
N ASP A 19 12.85 5.05 2.70
CA ASP A 19 13.59 5.27 1.46
C ASP A 19 13.58 4.02 0.57
N ASP A 20 13.65 2.84 1.16
CA ASP A 20 13.62 1.57 0.44
C ASP A 20 12.28 1.35 -0.27
N LEU A 21 11.16 1.68 0.37
CA LEU A 21 9.84 1.65 -0.27
C LEU A 21 9.75 2.64 -1.43
N PHE A 22 10.33 3.83 -1.25
CA PHE A 22 10.35 4.83 -2.32
C PHE A 22 11.17 4.37 -3.54
N LYS A 23 12.33 3.78 -3.30
CA LYS A 23 13.21 3.23 -4.35
C LYS A 23 12.61 2.03 -5.07
N SER A 24 11.89 1.17 -4.36
CA SER A 24 11.14 0.04 -4.95
C SER A 24 9.87 0.45 -5.70
N GLY A 25 9.57 1.76 -5.78
CA GLY A 25 8.43 2.27 -6.51
C GLY A 25 7.11 2.30 -5.72
N VAL A 26 7.12 1.95 -4.44
CA VAL A 26 5.95 2.08 -3.56
C VAL A 26 5.77 3.54 -3.18
N ARG A 27 4.72 4.17 -3.72
CA ARG A 27 4.42 5.59 -3.48
C ARG A 27 2.94 5.77 -3.19
N PRO A 28 2.58 6.37 -2.03
CA PRO A 28 3.47 6.93 -1.00
C PRO A 28 4.32 5.86 -0.30
N ALA A 29 5.56 6.20 0.03
CA ALA A 29 6.53 5.31 0.65
C ALA A 29 6.28 5.13 2.16
N MET A 30 5.04 4.93 2.54
CA MET A 30 4.59 4.87 3.92
C MET A 30 4.69 3.46 4.48
N ASP A 31 5.37 3.33 5.59
CA ASP A 31 5.35 2.08 6.35
C ASP A 31 4.07 1.96 7.18
N VAL A 32 3.15 1.13 6.72
CA VAL A 32 1.85 0.90 7.38
C VAL A 32 2.01 0.17 8.72
N GLY A 33 3.04 -0.66 8.88
CA GLY A 33 3.28 -1.44 10.08
C GLY A 33 3.61 -0.58 11.30
N ILE A 34 4.56 0.35 11.13
CA ILE A 34 5.05 1.22 12.20
C ILE A 34 4.36 2.58 12.28
N SER A 35 3.60 2.96 11.26
CA SER A 35 2.80 4.18 11.28
C SER A 35 1.59 4.01 12.19
N VAL A 36 1.29 5.04 12.96
CA VAL A 36 0.21 5.03 13.95
C VAL A 36 -0.60 6.31 13.84
N SER A 37 -1.93 6.18 13.88
CA SER A 37 -2.85 7.29 14.11
C SER A 37 -3.68 7.04 15.36
N ARG A 38 -3.66 7.96 16.32
CA ARG A 38 -4.47 7.87 17.55
C ARG A 38 -5.94 8.16 17.27
N VAL A 39 -6.21 9.07 16.35
CA VAL A 39 -7.58 9.36 15.88
C VAL A 39 -8.09 8.15 15.07
N GLY A 40 -7.25 7.66 14.16
CA GLY A 40 -7.41 6.42 13.43
C GLY A 40 -8.82 6.19 12.90
N SER A 41 -9.38 5.06 13.26
CA SER A 41 -10.71 4.67 12.80
C SER A 41 -11.85 5.61 13.28
N ALA A 42 -11.64 6.46 14.28
CA ALA A 42 -12.68 7.39 14.72
C ALA A 42 -12.98 8.47 13.67
N ALA A 43 -12.00 8.82 12.82
CA ALA A 43 -12.16 9.78 11.73
C ALA A 43 -12.74 9.16 10.45
N GLN A 44 -12.73 7.83 10.32
CA GLN A 44 -13.23 7.15 9.14
C GLN A 44 -14.75 7.09 9.11
N VAL A 45 -15.34 7.25 7.94
CA VAL A 45 -16.75 6.94 7.69
C VAL A 45 -17.00 5.44 7.84
N LYS A 46 -18.25 5.02 8.08
CA LYS A 46 -18.55 3.60 8.35
C LYS A 46 -18.22 2.70 7.16
N ALA A 47 -18.48 3.15 5.94
CA ALA A 47 -18.13 2.43 4.72
C ALA A 47 -16.61 2.12 4.67
N MET A 48 -15.77 3.11 4.98
CA MET A 48 -14.33 2.93 5.02
C MET A 48 -13.91 1.93 6.11
N LYS A 49 -14.55 1.96 7.30
CA LYS A 49 -14.26 0.99 8.36
C LYS A 49 -14.55 -0.44 7.94
N SER A 50 -15.66 -0.65 7.22
CA SER A 50 -16.02 -1.97 6.68
C SER A 50 -15.03 -2.42 5.60
N ALA A 51 -14.60 -1.51 4.72
CA ALA A 51 -13.66 -1.81 3.64
C ALA A 51 -12.26 -2.16 4.15
N VAL A 52 -11.75 -1.40 5.13
CA VAL A 52 -10.36 -1.52 5.62
C VAL A 52 -10.17 -2.69 6.59
N GLY A 53 -11.24 -3.34 7.07
CA GLY A 53 -11.28 -4.28 8.20
C GLY A 53 -10.03 -5.13 8.44
N THR A 54 -9.55 -5.87 7.44
CA THR A 54 -8.39 -6.77 7.54
C THR A 54 -7.11 -6.20 6.94
N LEU A 55 -7.19 -5.13 6.15
CA LEU A 55 -6.09 -4.61 5.32
C LEU A 55 -4.76 -4.45 6.08
N LYS A 56 -4.80 -3.90 7.29
CA LYS A 56 -3.58 -3.69 8.09
C LYS A 56 -2.94 -5.00 8.52
N SER A 57 -3.73 -6.00 8.92
CA SER A 57 -3.20 -7.31 9.30
C SER A 57 -2.67 -8.09 8.09
N ASP A 58 -3.35 -7.97 6.95
CA ASP A 58 -2.93 -8.61 5.71
C ASP A 58 -1.58 -8.06 5.24
N LEU A 59 -1.40 -6.74 5.27
CA LEU A 59 -0.12 -6.09 4.93
C LEU A 59 0.99 -6.40 5.95
N GLN A 60 0.66 -6.60 7.22
CA GLN A 60 1.65 -6.99 8.21
C GLN A 60 2.10 -8.44 8.01
N GLN A 61 1.17 -9.36 7.79
CA GLN A 61 1.49 -10.75 7.46
C GLN A 61 2.30 -10.85 6.17
N PHE A 62 1.93 -10.07 5.15
CA PHE A 62 2.70 -9.98 3.91
C PHE A 62 4.17 -9.64 4.15
N ARG A 63 4.46 -8.61 4.97
CA ARG A 63 5.84 -8.21 5.26
C ARG A 63 6.64 -9.28 5.99
N GLU A 64 6.00 -9.99 6.91
CA GLU A 64 6.62 -11.11 7.61
C GLU A 64 6.96 -12.24 6.61
N LEU A 65 6.01 -12.60 5.73
CA LEU A 65 6.21 -13.61 4.69
C LEU A 65 7.25 -13.18 3.64
N GLU A 66 7.23 -11.93 3.22
CA GLU A 66 8.22 -11.37 2.28
C GLU A 66 9.64 -11.51 2.82
N SER A 67 9.84 -11.21 4.11
CA SER A 67 11.13 -11.40 4.75
C SER A 67 11.57 -12.86 4.77
N PHE A 68 10.65 -13.81 5.00
CA PHE A 68 10.95 -15.25 4.95
C PHE A 68 11.25 -15.73 3.53
N ALA A 69 10.50 -15.28 2.54
CA ALA A 69 10.74 -15.61 1.14
C ALA A 69 12.13 -15.17 0.67
N ALA A 70 12.57 -13.98 1.10
CA ALA A 70 13.91 -13.47 0.78
C ALA A 70 15.05 -14.33 1.32
N PHE A 71 14.81 -15.18 2.34
CA PHE A 71 15.80 -16.13 2.86
C PHE A 71 15.76 -17.50 2.16
N GLY A 72 15.01 -17.64 1.05
CA GLY A 72 14.97 -18.88 0.25
C GLY A 72 14.23 -20.03 0.93
N SER A 73 13.31 -19.74 1.83
CA SER A 73 12.44 -20.75 2.45
C SER A 73 11.35 -21.17 1.47
N ASP A 74 11.16 -22.48 1.29
CA ASP A 74 10.01 -23.00 0.57
C ASP A 74 8.72 -22.65 1.33
N LEU A 75 7.88 -21.82 0.73
CA LEU A 75 6.57 -21.47 1.29
C LEU A 75 5.56 -22.55 0.92
N ASP A 76 4.66 -22.85 1.84
CA ASP A 76 3.49 -23.65 1.53
C ASP A 76 2.50 -22.86 0.63
N SER A 77 1.55 -23.54 0.01
CA SER A 77 0.60 -22.93 -0.93
C SER A 77 -0.26 -21.83 -0.29
N VAL A 78 -0.55 -21.92 1.01
CA VAL A 78 -1.33 -20.93 1.74
C VAL A 78 -0.51 -19.67 1.97
N SER A 79 0.72 -19.83 2.42
CA SER A 79 1.66 -18.71 2.62
C SER A 79 2.00 -18.03 1.29
N GLN A 80 2.14 -18.80 0.21
CA GLN A 80 2.34 -18.24 -1.13
C GLN A 80 1.13 -17.40 -1.57
N ALA A 81 -0.09 -17.89 -1.40
CA ALA A 81 -1.30 -17.13 -1.73
C ALA A 81 -1.43 -15.82 -0.92
N GLN A 82 -1.03 -15.85 0.36
CA GLN A 82 -0.99 -14.65 1.20
C GLN A 82 0.07 -13.65 0.72
N LEU A 83 1.23 -14.14 0.31
CA LEU A 83 2.29 -13.31 -0.26
C LEU A 83 1.83 -12.64 -1.55
N ASP A 84 1.26 -13.40 -2.47
CA ASP A 84 0.74 -12.91 -3.75
C ASP A 84 -0.37 -11.87 -3.55
N ARG A 85 -1.25 -12.10 -2.59
CA ARG A 85 -2.29 -11.13 -2.20
C ARG A 85 -1.68 -9.85 -1.64
N GLY A 86 -0.64 -9.97 -0.81
CA GLY A 86 0.06 -8.81 -0.24
C GLY A 86 0.72 -7.93 -1.30
N TYR A 87 1.31 -8.51 -2.34
CA TYR A 87 1.84 -7.76 -3.47
C TYR A 87 0.75 -7.00 -4.21
N ARG A 88 -0.40 -7.63 -4.49
CA ARG A 88 -1.54 -6.98 -5.16
C ARG A 88 -2.13 -5.85 -4.31
N LEU A 89 -2.26 -6.04 -3.00
CA LEU A 89 -2.70 -4.99 -2.09
C LEU A 89 -1.70 -3.83 -2.05
N THR A 90 -0.41 -4.11 -2.07
CA THR A 90 0.63 -3.07 -2.12
C THR A 90 0.56 -2.29 -3.44
N GLU A 91 0.33 -2.98 -4.56
CA GLU A 91 0.16 -2.33 -5.87
C GLU A 91 -1.09 -1.45 -5.91
N LEU A 92 -2.22 -1.96 -5.40
CA LEU A 92 -3.48 -1.23 -5.30
C LEU A 92 -3.36 0.06 -4.49
N LEU A 93 -2.51 0.06 -3.45
CA LEU A 93 -2.31 1.22 -2.58
C LEU A 93 -1.32 2.25 -3.13
N LYS A 94 -0.69 1.99 -4.28
CA LYS A 94 0.14 2.98 -4.95
C LYS A 94 -0.74 4.12 -5.49
N GLN A 95 -0.25 5.33 -5.35
CA GLN A 95 -0.99 6.53 -5.75
C GLN A 95 -0.13 7.43 -6.61
N GLY A 96 -0.70 7.95 -7.67
CA GLY A 96 -0.06 8.95 -8.53
C GLY A 96 0.19 10.27 -7.80
N LEU A 97 1.16 11.04 -8.29
CA LEU A 97 1.45 12.35 -7.75
C LEU A 97 0.27 13.31 -7.97
N ASN A 98 -0.22 13.92 -6.89
CA ASN A 98 -1.35 14.84 -6.91
C ASN A 98 -2.64 14.25 -7.50
N SER A 99 -2.85 12.96 -7.32
CA SER A 99 -4.03 12.22 -7.82
C SER A 99 -4.84 11.63 -6.65
N PRO A 100 -5.46 12.46 -5.79
CA PRO A 100 -6.28 11.94 -4.69
C PRO A 100 -7.57 11.32 -5.22
N LEU A 101 -7.97 10.19 -4.64
CA LEU A 101 -9.28 9.60 -4.87
C LEU A 101 -10.30 10.16 -3.87
N LEU A 102 -11.56 10.24 -4.27
CA LEU A 102 -12.67 10.56 -3.39
C LEU A 102 -12.88 9.41 -2.38
N VAL A 103 -13.47 9.71 -1.21
CA VAL A 103 -13.63 8.70 -0.14
C VAL A 103 -14.46 7.51 -0.60
N GLU A 104 -15.54 7.76 -1.34
CA GLU A 104 -16.40 6.74 -1.91
C GLU A 104 -15.65 5.85 -2.92
N GLU A 105 -14.77 6.41 -3.71
CA GLU A 105 -13.91 5.67 -4.65
C GLU A 105 -12.87 4.83 -3.92
N GLN A 106 -12.26 5.39 -2.86
CA GLN A 106 -11.34 4.64 -2.01
C GLN A 106 -12.02 3.43 -1.36
N VAL A 107 -13.30 3.57 -0.97
CA VAL A 107 -14.09 2.46 -0.40
C VAL A 107 -14.24 1.35 -1.41
N VAL A 108 -14.59 1.66 -2.67
CA VAL A 108 -14.73 0.67 -3.75
C VAL A 108 -13.40 -0.07 -4.00
N SER A 109 -12.32 0.68 -4.18
CA SER A 109 -10.98 0.14 -4.46
C SER A 109 -10.50 -0.78 -3.33
N ILE A 110 -10.54 -0.31 -2.07
CA ILE A 110 -10.08 -1.09 -0.92
C ILE A 110 -10.99 -2.29 -0.66
N TRP A 111 -12.30 -2.17 -0.86
CA TRP A 111 -13.23 -3.29 -0.74
C TRP A 111 -12.88 -4.40 -1.73
N ALA A 112 -12.67 -4.06 -2.98
CA ALA A 112 -12.27 -5.03 -3.99
C ALA A 112 -10.95 -5.76 -3.59
N GLY A 113 -9.95 -5.04 -3.10
CA GLY A 113 -8.69 -5.61 -2.66
C GLY A 113 -8.84 -6.52 -1.44
N THR A 114 -9.56 -6.08 -0.41
CA THR A 114 -9.69 -6.83 0.85
C THR A 114 -10.62 -8.04 0.74
N ARG A 115 -11.55 -8.04 -0.19
CA ARG A 115 -12.50 -9.16 -0.43
C ARG A 115 -12.00 -10.20 -1.43
N GLY A 116 -10.78 -10.04 -1.99
CA GLY A 116 -10.13 -11.04 -2.82
C GLY A 116 -10.46 -10.96 -4.31
N TYR A 117 -11.14 -9.90 -4.78
CA TYR A 117 -11.41 -9.72 -6.21
C TYR A 117 -10.14 -9.51 -7.06
N LEU A 118 -9.02 -9.24 -6.42
CA LEU A 118 -7.72 -9.12 -7.07
C LEU A 118 -6.93 -10.44 -7.11
N ASP A 119 -7.36 -11.50 -6.43
CA ASP A 119 -6.55 -12.71 -6.26
C ASP A 119 -6.25 -13.43 -7.61
N GLU A 120 -7.12 -13.27 -8.59
CA GLU A 120 -6.97 -13.80 -9.96
C GLU A 120 -6.45 -12.76 -10.97
N VAL A 121 -6.15 -11.53 -10.53
CA VAL A 121 -5.63 -10.46 -11.40
C VAL A 121 -4.11 -10.50 -11.40
N ALA A 122 -3.48 -10.42 -12.58
CA ALA A 122 -2.03 -10.30 -12.68
C ALA A 122 -1.53 -9.00 -12.00
N LEU A 123 -0.35 -9.05 -11.37
CA LEU A 123 0.17 -7.91 -10.61
C LEU A 123 0.26 -6.63 -11.46
N GLU A 124 0.69 -6.76 -12.71
CA GLU A 124 0.80 -5.66 -13.68
C GLU A 124 -0.55 -5.03 -14.06
N ASP A 125 -1.64 -5.78 -13.92
CA ASP A 125 -3.00 -5.35 -14.29
C ASP A 125 -3.77 -4.73 -13.11
N VAL A 126 -3.25 -4.75 -11.88
CA VAL A 126 -3.96 -4.25 -10.69
C VAL A 126 -4.35 -2.78 -10.86
N GLY A 127 -3.44 -1.93 -11.32
CA GLY A 127 -3.74 -0.51 -11.55
C GLY A 127 -4.77 -0.27 -12.66
N ARG A 128 -4.78 -1.13 -13.69
CA ARG A 128 -5.79 -1.08 -14.75
C ARG A 128 -7.15 -1.55 -14.23
N PHE A 129 -7.16 -2.64 -13.45
CA PHE A 129 -8.38 -3.14 -12.80
C PHE A 129 -9.01 -2.05 -11.93
N GLU A 130 -8.24 -1.38 -11.08
CA GLU A 130 -8.72 -0.27 -10.24
C GLU A 130 -9.34 0.85 -11.09
N THR A 131 -8.63 1.29 -12.12
CA THR A 131 -9.10 2.39 -12.98
C THR A 131 -10.42 2.03 -13.67
N GLU A 132 -10.52 0.84 -14.26
CA GLU A 132 -11.72 0.38 -14.95
C GLU A 132 -12.88 0.11 -13.98
N LEU A 133 -12.60 -0.42 -12.76
CA LEU A 133 -13.58 -0.60 -11.71
C LEU A 133 -14.19 0.74 -11.27
N LEU A 134 -13.35 1.75 -11.04
CA LEU A 134 -13.82 3.08 -10.66
C LEU A 134 -14.64 3.73 -11.78
N ASP A 135 -14.26 3.57 -13.03
CA ASP A 135 -15.03 4.05 -14.18
C ASP A 135 -16.38 3.31 -14.33
N TRP A 136 -16.41 2.01 -14.03
CA TRP A 136 -17.65 1.25 -13.96
C TRP A 136 -18.60 1.83 -12.89
N PHE A 137 -18.10 2.08 -11.69
CA PHE A 137 -18.91 2.66 -10.62
C PHE A 137 -19.38 4.08 -10.95
N ARG A 138 -18.54 4.91 -11.53
CA ARG A 138 -18.89 6.28 -11.96
C ARG A 138 -20.01 6.28 -13.01
N THR A 139 -20.04 5.29 -13.88
CA THR A 139 -20.95 5.26 -15.04
C THR A 139 -22.20 4.43 -14.82
N ARG A 140 -22.14 3.34 -14.06
CA ARG A 140 -23.24 2.38 -13.89
C ARG A 140 -23.79 2.31 -12.48
N GLU A 141 -22.95 2.58 -11.49
CA GLU A 141 -23.26 2.45 -10.07
C GLU A 141 -23.12 3.79 -9.33
N SER A 142 -23.35 4.90 -10.05
CA SER A 142 -23.20 6.26 -9.50
C SER A 142 -24.04 6.51 -8.26
N ASP A 143 -25.20 5.88 -8.15
CA ASP A 143 -26.10 6.00 -6.99
C ASP A 143 -25.46 5.41 -5.73
N GLN A 144 -24.67 4.36 -5.85
CA GLN A 144 -23.93 3.77 -4.73
C GLN A 144 -22.82 4.71 -4.26
N LEU A 145 -22.04 5.30 -5.18
CA LEU A 145 -21.04 6.31 -4.84
C LEU A 145 -21.69 7.52 -4.14
N ALA A 146 -22.78 8.04 -4.70
CA ALA A 146 -23.52 9.16 -4.10
C ALA A 146 -24.02 8.82 -2.69
N SER A 147 -24.56 7.61 -2.50
CA SER A 147 -25.01 7.14 -1.17
C SER A 147 -23.86 7.13 -0.15
N ILE A 148 -22.67 6.64 -0.53
CA ILE A 148 -21.51 6.64 0.36
C ILE A 148 -21.04 8.06 0.65
N ALA A 149 -21.00 8.94 -0.36
CA ALA A 149 -20.60 10.33 -0.19
C ALA A 149 -21.54 11.10 0.77
N GLU A 150 -22.85 10.87 0.67
CA GLU A 150 -23.84 11.56 1.49
C GLU A 150 -23.99 10.99 2.90
N THR A 151 -24.01 9.65 3.02
CA THR A 151 -24.34 8.99 4.29
C THR A 151 -23.11 8.49 5.04
N GLY A 152 -21.97 8.32 4.36
CA GLY A 152 -20.77 7.68 4.88
C GLY A 152 -20.94 6.18 5.10
N GLN A 153 -21.96 5.53 4.51
CA GLN A 153 -22.27 4.12 4.68
C GLN A 153 -22.54 3.47 3.32
N ILE A 154 -22.26 2.17 3.21
CA ILE A 154 -22.78 1.34 2.12
C ILE A 154 -24.23 1.04 2.47
N ALA A 155 -25.15 1.37 1.57
CA ALA A 155 -26.58 1.22 1.82
C ALA A 155 -26.99 -0.26 1.90
N ASP A 156 -26.43 -1.07 1.01
CA ASP A 156 -26.63 -2.52 0.94
C ASP A 156 -25.33 -3.19 0.51
N GLU A 157 -24.72 -3.96 1.41
CA GLU A 157 -23.44 -4.62 1.17
C GLU A 157 -23.55 -5.71 0.10
N GLU A 158 -24.70 -6.44 0.04
CA GLU A 158 -24.90 -7.50 -0.96
C GLU A 158 -24.98 -6.92 -2.37
N VAL A 159 -25.70 -5.81 -2.54
CA VAL A 159 -25.80 -5.10 -3.83
C VAL A 159 -24.43 -4.51 -4.22
N PHE A 160 -23.70 -3.96 -3.26
CA PHE A 160 -22.37 -3.40 -3.47
C PHE A 160 -21.37 -4.47 -3.92
N GLU A 161 -21.36 -5.62 -3.23
CA GLU A 161 -20.51 -6.76 -3.61
C GLU A 161 -20.90 -7.32 -4.97
N ALA A 162 -22.19 -7.43 -5.27
CA ALA A 162 -22.68 -7.90 -6.57
C ALA A 162 -22.22 -6.98 -7.72
N ALA A 163 -22.18 -5.68 -7.51
CA ALA A 163 -21.68 -4.72 -8.50
C ALA A 163 -20.17 -4.92 -8.78
N ILE A 164 -19.36 -5.14 -7.74
CA ILE A 164 -17.93 -5.42 -7.90
C ILE A 164 -17.72 -6.78 -8.57
N ALA A 165 -18.47 -7.82 -8.17
CA ALA A 165 -18.41 -9.14 -8.78
C ALA A 165 -18.78 -9.10 -10.26
N ALA A 166 -19.85 -8.38 -10.63
CA ALA A 166 -20.27 -8.22 -12.02
C ALA A 166 -19.21 -7.53 -12.91
N PHE A 167 -18.46 -6.60 -12.34
CA PHE A 167 -17.30 -6.01 -13.01
C PHE A 167 -16.16 -7.03 -13.15
N ALA A 168 -15.80 -7.70 -12.05
CA ALA A 168 -14.68 -8.65 -12.01
C ALA A 168 -14.87 -9.79 -13.01
N GLU A 169 -16.10 -10.30 -13.20
CA GLU A 169 -16.42 -11.32 -14.21
C GLU A 169 -16.21 -10.84 -15.67
N GLN A 170 -16.29 -9.54 -15.93
CA GLN A 170 -16.12 -8.95 -17.26
C GLN A 170 -14.69 -8.47 -17.50
N PHE A 171 -13.89 -8.33 -16.42
CA PHE A 171 -12.52 -7.87 -16.55
C PHE A 171 -11.65 -8.94 -17.22
N VAL A 172 -11.04 -8.57 -18.34
CA VAL A 172 -10.11 -9.44 -19.07
C VAL A 172 -8.69 -8.96 -18.79
N GLY A 173 -8.06 -9.60 -17.82
CA GLY A 173 -6.65 -9.37 -17.45
C GLY A 173 -5.71 -10.33 -18.17
N SER A 174 -4.41 -10.09 -18.00
CA SER A 174 -3.36 -11.05 -18.34
C SER A 174 -3.50 -12.29 -17.43
N THR A 175 -3.09 -13.45 -17.93
CA THR A 175 -3.12 -14.66 -17.09
C THR A 175 -2.07 -14.53 -15.99
N PRO A 176 -2.45 -14.63 -14.70
CA PRO A 176 -1.47 -14.59 -13.63
C PRO A 176 -0.45 -15.71 -13.81
N THR A 177 0.82 -15.37 -13.83
CA THR A 177 1.89 -16.36 -13.85
C THR A 177 2.20 -16.75 -12.41
N PRO A 178 2.19 -18.04 -12.03
CA PRO A 178 2.66 -18.46 -10.71
C PRO A 178 4.11 -18.00 -10.53
N GLY A 179 4.35 -17.11 -9.56
CA GLY A 179 5.66 -16.49 -9.35
C GLY A 179 5.79 -15.08 -9.93
N ASP A 180 4.71 -14.41 -10.33
CA ASP A 180 4.65 -12.99 -10.75
C ASP A 180 4.96 -12.01 -9.58
N THR A 181 5.62 -12.55 -8.57
CA THR A 181 6.22 -11.76 -7.50
C THR A 181 7.50 -11.13 -8.02
N PRO A 182 7.79 -9.86 -7.74
CA PRO A 182 9.09 -9.26 -8.04
C PRO A 182 10.18 -10.20 -7.52
N ASP A 183 11.04 -10.69 -8.40
CA ASP A 183 12.15 -11.56 -7.99
C ASP A 183 12.84 -10.90 -6.80
N ALA A 184 12.98 -11.64 -5.71
CA ALA A 184 13.67 -11.18 -4.51
C ALA A 184 15.11 -10.74 -4.82
N GLU A 185 15.67 -11.22 -5.93
CA GLU A 185 16.97 -10.82 -6.48
C GLU A 185 16.99 -9.38 -7.02
N THR A 186 15.88 -8.86 -7.56
CA THR A 186 15.83 -7.49 -8.06
C THR A 186 15.74 -6.48 -6.91
N SER A 187 15.18 -6.87 -5.78
CA SER A 187 15.14 -6.07 -4.57
C SER A 187 16.50 -6.04 -3.85
N ALA A 188 17.27 -7.15 -3.92
CA ALA A 188 18.57 -7.25 -3.26
C ALA A 188 19.71 -6.59 -4.04
N THR A 189 19.62 -6.49 -5.38
CA THR A 189 20.68 -5.91 -6.22
C THR A 189 20.71 -4.39 -6.22
N SER A 190 19.71 -3.73 -5.66
CA SER A 190 19.73 -2.26 -5.48
C SER A 190 20.47 -1.79 -4.23
N SER A 191 21.00 -2.69 -3.42
CA SER A 191 21.83 -2.37 -2.24
C SER A 191 23.33 -2.39 -2.52
N THR A 192 23.75 -2.16 -3.75
CA THR A 192 25.15 -1.79 -3.99
C THR A 192 25.30 -0.36 -3.46
N ILE A 193 25.61 -0.28 -2.17
CA ILE A 193 26.17 0.90 -1.55
C ILE A 193 27.42 1.23 -2.38
N VAL A 194 27.30 2.25 -3.20
CA VAL A 194 28.48 2.92 -3.72
C VAL A 194 29.08 3.57 -2.49
N ASP A 195 30.13 2.98 -1.96
CA ASP A 195 31.03 3.64 -1.03
C ASP A 195 31.54 4.90 -1.74
N ALA A 196 30.75 5.96 -1.63
CA ALA A 196 31.24 7.28 -1.93
C ALA A 196 32.16 7.64 -0.76
N GLU A 197 33.43 7.36 -0.96
CA GLU A 197 34.53 7.86 -0.19
C GLU A 197 34.44 9.40 -0.22
N THR A 198 33.67 9.92 0.74
CA THR A 198 33.60 11.38 0.97
C THR A 198 34.90 11.75 1.66
N THR A 199 35.93 12.00 0.88
CA THR A 199 37.09 12.75 1.33
C THR A 199 36.62 14.19 1.62
N LEU A 200 36.34 14.43 2.90
CA LEU A 200 36.23 15.80 3.41
C LEU A 200 37.59 16.48 3.20
N PRO A 201 37.67 17.69 2.64
CA PRO A 201 38.90 18.43 2.60
C PRO A 201 39.36 18.72 4.05
N GLU A 202 40.57 18.32 4.37
CA GLU A 202 41.23 18.71 5.62
C GLU A 202 41.38 20.22 5.63
N GLU A 203 40.60 20.90 6.48
CA GLU A 203 40.88 22.30 6.81
C GLU A 203 42.14 22.35 7.62
N ASP A 204 43.16 22.95 7.01
CA ASP A 204 44.45 23.30 7.59
C ASP A 204 44.24 24.25 8.78
N ILE A 205 44.25 23.69 9.98
CA ILE A 205 44.37 24.48 11.21
C ILE A 205 45.85 24.68 11.48
N SER A 206 46.48 25.55 10.72
CA SER A 206 47.81 26.03 11.05
C SER A 206 47.68 27.23 11.97
N SER A 207 48.04 26.97 13.21
CA SER A 207 48.67 27.91 14.21
C SER A 207 48.91 29.31 13.75
N SER A 208 48.36 30.25 14.51
CA SER A 208 49.00 31.53 14.77
C SER A 208 48.85 31.85 16.26
N ASP A 209 49.78 31.33 17.02
CA ASP A 209 50.28 31.99 18.24
C ASP A 209 51.16 33.15 17.82
N GLU A 210 51.22 34.18 18.69
CA GLU A 210 52.04 35.42 18.77
C GLU A 210 51.32 36.70 18.30
N VAL A 211 50.81 37.47 19.19
CA VAL A 211 51.38 38.58 19.99
C VAL A 211 50.33 39.07 21.02
#